data_242e832d311a20644f6fa4992f50622c
#
_entry.id   242e832d311a20644f6fa4992f50622c
#
_cell.length_a   1.000
_cell.length_b   1.000
_cell.length_c   1.000
_cell.angle_alpha   90.00
_cell.angle_beta   90.00
_cell.angle_gamma   90.00
#
_symmetry.space_group_name_H-M   'P 1'
#
loop_
_entity.id
_entity.type
_entity.pdbx_description
1 polymer ?
#
loop_
_entity_poly.entity_id
_entity_poly.type
_entity_poly.pdbx_seq_one_letter_code
_entity_poly.pdbx_strand_id
1 'polypeptide(L)'
;MQQSKAVRITGTAMLALTVLFCVLPFLSMLSAALQPQGSMPEGIQFTTHPHWENFIDAWNMANITPLLLNSCILVIVVVPCVVIFCSLGGYAFAQLKVPCKGLIYVLFLVGLTIPFETLVTPLYYEISGMGLLNTRLALILPLIGLNIPFGIVWMRSCFEQMPRDLIEAASIDGAGHLRTFRSIQLPLALPAISALGILTFLATWN
;
A
#
# COMPACT_ATOMS: atom_id res chain seq x y z
N MET A 1 20.27 -20.69 21.38
CA MET A 1 19.38 -21.85 21.63
C MET A 1 19.29 -22.67 20.36
N GLN A 2 19.86 -23.87 20.31
CA GLN A 2 19.73 -24.78 19.16
C GLN A 2 18.31 -25.37 19.20
N GLN A 3 17.49 -25.03 18.20
CA GLN A 3 16.20 -25.67 18.03
C GLN A 3 16.38 -27.18 17.79
N SER A 4 15.56 -28.02 18.43
CA SER A 4 15.62 -29.47 18.21
C SER A 4 15.37 -29.80 16.74
N LYS A 5 16.03 -30.87 16.22
CA LYS A 5 15.85 -31.31 14.84
C LYS A 5 14.36 -31.56 14.50
N ALA A 6 13.59 -32.07 15.46
CA ALA A 6 12.15 -32.31 15.30
C ALA A 6 11.39 -31.00 15.03
N VAL A 7 11.62 -29.94 15.80
CA VAL A 7 10.98 -28.63 15.62
C VAL A 7 11.28 -28.03 14.24
N ARG A 8 12.52 -28.22 13.78
CA ARG A 8 12.91 -27.74 12.45
C ARG A 8 12.23 -28.52 11.31
N ILE A 9 12.13 -29.85 11.43
CA ILE A 9 11.45 -30.69 10.44
C ILE A 9 9.94 -30.35 10.39
N THR A 10 9.29 -30.28 11.56
CA THR A 10 7.88 -29.93 11.64
C THR A 10 7.60 -28.53 11.06
N GLY A 11 8.44 -27.54 11.39
CA GLY A 11 8.31 -26.18 10.83
C GLY A 11 8.49 -26.15 9.31
N THR A 12 9.48 -26.88 8.78
CA THR A 12 9.70 -26.98 7.34
C THR A 12 8.52 -27.69 6.63
N ALA A 13 7.99 -28.75 7.21
CA ALA A 13 6.84 -29.46 6.66
C ALA A 13 5.57 -28.58 6.63
N MET A 14 5.30 -27.87 7.72
CA MET A 14 4.19 -26.89 7.77
C MET A 14 4.37 -25.80 6.72
N LEU A 15 5.57 -25.26 6.59
CA LEU A 15 5.87 -24.21 5.60
C LEU A 15 5.70 -24.73 4.18
N ALA A 16 6.16 -25.95 3.88
CA ALA A 16 5.98 -26.59 2.58
C ALA A 16 4.50 -26.82 2.24
N LEU A 17 3.69 -27.26 3.21
CA LEU A 17 2.25 -27.43 3.02
C LEU A 17 1.55 -26.09 2.78
N THR A 18 1.92 -25.05 3.52
CA THR A 18 1.37 -23.70 3.32
C THR A 18 1.71 -23.16 1.93
N VAL A 19 2.98 -23.30 1.51
CA VAL A 19 3.41 -22.87 0.18
C VAL A 19 2.66 -23.64 -0.91
N LEU A 20 2.54 -24.96 -0.77
CA LEU A 20 1.78 -25.79 -1.71
C LEU A 20 0.33 -25.33 -1.81
N PHE A 21 -0.33 -25.11 -0.68
CA PHE A 21 -1.72 -24.63 -0.63
C PHE A 21 -1.87 -23.26 -1.30
N CYS A 22 -0.93 -22.33 -1.09
CA CYS A 22 -0.94 -21.02 -1.72
C CYS A 22 -0.67 -21.06 -3.24
N VAL A 23 0.20 -21.98 -3.69
CA VAL A 23 0.60 -22.07 -5.11
C VAL A 23 -0.41 -22.83 -5.98
N LEU A 24 -1.09 -23.82 -5.42
CA LEU A 24 -2.07 -24.64 -6.15
C LEU A 24 -3.12 -23.84 -6.94
N PRO A 25 -3.79 -22.80 -6.38
CA PRO A 25 -4.75 -22.01 -7.15
C PRO A 25 -4.13 -21.34 -8.37
N PHE A 26 -2.91 -20.79 -8.24
CA PHE A 26 -2.21 -20.15 -9.36
C PHE A 26 -1.83 -21.16 -10.46
N LEU A 27 -1.40 -22.36 -10.07
CA LEU A 27 -1.13 -23.43 -11.03
C LEU A 27 -2.41 -23.87 -11.75
N SER A 28 -3.53 -23.95 -11.04
CA SER A 28 -4.84 -24.26 -11.64
C SER A 28 -5.26 -23.19 -12.64
N MET A 29 -5.13 -21.90 -12.28
CA MET A 29 -5.44 -20.79 -13.18
C MET A 29 -4.55 -20.78 -14.42
N LEU A 30 -3.23 -21.01 -14.25
CA LEU A 30 -2.30 -21.08 -15.38
C LEU A 30 -2.61 -22.27 -16.28
N SER A 31 -2.90 -23.43 -15.67
CA SER A 31 -3.29 -24.64 -16.40
C SER A 31 -4.56 -24.40 -17.23
N ALA A 32 -5.58 -23.76 -16.66
CA ALA A 32 -6.82 -23.44 -17.33
C ALA A 32 -6.62 -22.41 -18.47
N ALA A 33 -5.79 -21.39 -18.25
CA ALA A 33 -5.51 -20.36 -19.24
C ALA A 33 -4.82 -20.89 -20.51
N LEU A 34 -4.13 -22.01 -20.41
CA LEU A 34 -3.42 -22.65 -21.53
C LEU A 34 -4.25 -23.68 -22.29
N GLN A 35 -5.49 -23.94 -21.88
CA GLN A 35 -6.38 -24.88 -22.55
C GLN A 35 -6.98 -24.28 -23.83
N PRO A 36 -7.48 -25.13 -24.78
CA PRO A 36 -8.23 -24.65 -25.95
C PRO A 36 -9.44 -23.81 -25.52
N GLN A 37 -9.79 -22.80 -26.33
CA GLN A 37 -10.95 -21.95 -26.09
C GLN A 37 -12.24 -22.80 -26.00
N GLY A 38 -13.07 -22.50 -24.99
CA GLY A 38 -14.31 -23.22 -24.73
C GLY A 38 -14.16 -24.53 -23.94
N SER A 39 -12.93 -24.95 -23.59
CA SER A 39 -12.72 -26.08 -22.70
C SER A 39 -13.06 -25.69 -21.24
N MET A 40 -13.63 -26.64 -20.48
CA MET A 40 -13.87 -26.50 -19.04
C MET A 40 -12.99 -27.51 -18.31
N PRO A 41 -11.71 -27.20 -18.02
CA PRO A 41 -10.81 -28.11 -17.35
C PRO A 41 -11.25 -28.34 -15.90
N GLU A 42 -11.37 -29.59 -15.50
CA GLU A 42 -11.57 -29.99 -14.10
C GLU A 42 -10.22 -30.16 -13.41
N GLY A 43 -9.91 -29.25 -12.49
CA GLY A 43 -8.65 -29.26 -11.74
C GLY A 43 -7.43 -28.82 -12.55
N ILE A 44 -6.24 -29.33 -12.19
CA ILE A 44 -4.97 -28.99 -12.87
C ILE A 44 -4.73 -29.99 -14.00
N GLN A 45 -4.89 -29.54 -15.25
CA GLN A 45 -4.68 -30.34 -16.45
C GLN A 45 -3.70 -29.62 -17.38
N PHE A 46 -2.48 -30.15 -17.50
CA PHE A 46 -1.51 -29.61 -18.44
C PHE A 46 -1.76 -30.17 -19.84
N THR A 47 -1.94 -29.27 -20.81
CA THR A 47 -2.08 -29.65 -22.24
C THR A 47 -0.71 -29.83 -22.87
N THR A 48 -0.65 -30.75 -23.85
CA THR A 48 0.56 -30.96 -24.69
C THR A 48 0.78 -29.84 -25.70
N HIS A 49 -0.27 -29.08 -26.00
CA HIS A 49 -0.28 -27.94 -26.93
C HIS A 49 -0.81 -26.71 -26.21
N PRO A 50 0.05 -25.98 -25.46
CA PRO A 50 -0.38 -24.80 -24.72
C PRO A 50 -0.76 -23.65 -25.64
N HIS A 51 -1.95 -23.10 -25.44
CA HIS A 51 -2.48 -21.97 -26.22
C HIS A 51 -2.06 -20.63 -25.60
N TRP A 52 -0.86 -20.17 -25.91
CA TRP A 52 -0.34 -18.89 -25.41
C TRP A 52 -1.09 -17.68 -25.98
N GLU A 53 -1.71 -17.83 -27.14
CA GLU A 53 -2.56 -16.84 -27.79
C GLU A 53 -3.72 -16.39 -26.90
N ASN A 54 -4.21 -17.25 -25.99
CA ASN A 54 -5.30 -16.92 -25.06
C ASN A 54 -4.97 -15.69 -24.19
N PHE A 55 -3.70 -15.48 -23.86
CA PHE A 55 -3.28 -14.29 -23.11
C PHE A 55 -3.40 -13.00 -23.94
N ILE A 56 -3.08 -13.07 -25.22
CA ILE A 56 -3.20 -11.94 -26.16
C ILE A 56 -4.68 -11.63 -26.38
N ASP A 57 -5.49 -12.66 -26.59
CA ASP A 57 -6.93 -12.52 -26.79
C ASP A 57 -7.61 -11.93 -25.55
N ALA A 58 -7.29 -12.45 -24.36
CA ALA A 58 -7.79 -11.93 -23.09
C ALA A 58 -7.35 -10.45 -22.88
N TRP A 59 -6.10 -10.12 -23.21
CA TRP A 59 -5.59 -8.75 -23.14
C TRP A 59 -6.40 -7.78 -24.00
N ASN A 60 -6.67 -8.18 -25.22
CA ASN A 60 -7.41 -7.37 -26.20
C ASN A 60 -8.91 -7.29 -25.82
N MET A 61 -9.54 -8.42 -25.47
CA MET A 61 -10.96 -8.47 -25.09
C MET A 61 -11.25 -7.63 -23.84
N ALA A 62 -10.37 -7.68 -22.83
CA ALA A 62 -10.54 -6.93 -21.60
C ALA A 62 -10.02 -5.48 -21.70
N ASN A 63 -9.48 -5.05 -22.83
CA ASN A 63 -8.87 -3.71 -22.99
C ASN A 63 -7.88 -3.40 -21.87
N ILE A 64 -6.97 -4.33 -21.55
CA ILE A 64 -6.09 -4.24 -20.39
C ILE A 64 -5.15 -3.02 -20.47
N THR A 65 -4.68 -2.64 -21.65
CA THR A 65 -3.75 -1.51 -21.81
C THR A 65 -4.25 -0.19 -21.19
N PRO A 66 -5.46 0.32 -21.49
CA PRO A 66 -5.94 1.55 -20.86
C PRO A 66 -6.22 1.38 -19.36
N LEU A 67 -6.60 0.19 -18.90
CA LEU A 67 -6.77 -0.08 -17.47
C LEU A 67 -5.44 0.03 -16.72
N LEU A 68 -4.39 -0.61 -17.24
CA LEU A 68 -3.04 -0.52 -16.67
C LEU A 68 -2.51 0.90 -16.67
N LEU A 69 -2.69 1.64 -17.77
CA LEU A 69 -2.27 3.04 -17.85
C LEU A 69 -2.98 3.90 -16.79
N ASN A 70 -4.27 3.70 -16.57
CA ASN A 70 -5.01 4.40 -15.54
C ASN A 70 -4.48 4.04 -14.13
N SER A 71 -4.28 2.76 -13.82
CA SER A 71 -3.70 2.33 -12.54
C SER A 71 -2.29 2.90 -12.32
N CYS A 72 -1.45 2.91 -13.36
CA CYS A 72 -0.13 3.55 -13.29
C CYS A 72 -0.22 5.04 -12.96
N ILE A 73 -1.13 5.78 -13.60
CA ILE A 73 -1.31 7.22 -13.34
C ILE A 73 -1.78 7.45 -11.90
N LEU A 74 -2.76 6.65 -11.43
CA LEU A 74 -3.23 6.74 -10.04
C LEU A 74 -2.08 6.53 -9.05
N VAL A 75 -1.31 5.46 -9.23
CA VAL A 75 -0.18 5.13 -8.34
C VAL A 75 0.90 6.22 -8.35
N ILE A 76 1.31 6.69 -9.55
CA ILE A 76 2.35 7.72 -9.69
C ILE A 76 1.95 9.04 -9.00
N VAL A 77 0.66 9.32 -8.87
CA VAL A 77 0.19 10.54 -8.20
C VAL A 77 -0.11 10.27 -6.72
N VAL A 78 -0.89 9.23 -6.41
CA VAL A 78 -1.37 8.97 -5.04
C VAL A 78 -0.23 8.60 -4.10
N VAL A 79 0.65 7.68 -4.51
CA VAL A 79 1.71 7.18 -3.60
C VAL A 79 2.68 8.28 -3.17
N PRO A 80 3.26 9.08 -4.08
CA PRO A 80 4.12 10.19 -3.66
C PRO A 80 3.39 11.23 -2.80
N CYS A 81 2.14 11.57 -3.14
CA CYS A 81 1.35 12.52 -2.35
C CYS A 81 1.14 12.01 -0.92
N VAL A 82 0.70 10.77 -0.75
CA VAL A 82 0.50 10.17 0.57
C VAL A 82 1.81 10.12 1.35
N VAL A 83 2.89 9.65 0.73
CA VAL A 83 4.21 9.56 1.37
C VAL A 83 4.68 10.94 1.83
N ILE A 84 4.57 11.97 0.98
CA ILE A 84 4.99 13.34 1.33
C ILE A 84 4.13 13.90 2.47
N PHE A 85 2.80 13.88 2.34
CA PHE A 85 1.90 14.42 3.36
C PHE A 85 2.03 13.69 4.70
N CYS A 86 2.13 12.35 4.66
CA CYS A 86 2.25 11.55 5.88
C CYS A 86 3.62 11.69 6.54
N SER A 87 4.69 11.84 5.76
CA SER A 87 6.02 12.11 6.33
C SER A 87 6.07 13.48 7.01
N LEU A 88 5.55 14.53 6.36
CA LEU A 88 5.47 15.87 6.94
C LEU A 88 4.53 15.92 8.14
N GLY A 89 3.34 15.34 8.01
CA GLY A 89 2.35 15.27 9.10
C GLY A 89 2.86 14.44 10.28
N GLY A 90 3.39 13.24 10.02
CA GLY A 90 3.97 12.39 11.05
C GLY A 90 5.11 13.07 11.80
N TYR A 91 6.01 13.76 11.08
CA TYR A 91 7.07 14.57 11.69
C TYR A 91 6.50 15.69 12.56
N ALA A 92 5.52 16.43 12.05
CA ALA A 92 4.88 17.51 12.81
C ALA A 92 4.25 16.99 14.09
N PHE A 93 3.52 15.87 14.02
CA PHE A 93 2.93 15.23 15.19
C PHE A 93 3.95 14.60 16.14
N ALA A 94 5.11 14.17 15.67
CA ALA A 94 6.17 13.62 16.52
C ALA A 94 6.97 14.71 17.23
N GLN A 95 7.46 15.70 16.47
CA GLN A 95 8.55 16.59 16.88
C GLN A 95 8.13 18.04 17.15
N LEU A 96 7.00 18.49 16.56
CA LEU A 96 6.60 19.89 16.68
C LEU A 96 5.53 20.12 17.74
N LYS A 97 5.42 21.37 18.20
CA LYS A 97 4.35 21.82 19.09
C LYS A 97 3.13 22.21 18.25
N VAL A 98 2.28 21.22 17.94
CA VAL A 98 1.05 21.45 17.18
C VAL A 98 -0.07 21.81 18.16
N PRO A 99 -0.82 22.90 17.95
CA PRO A 99 -1.97 23.23 18.79
C PRO A 99 -3.05 22.13 18.66
N CYS A 100 -3.72 21.82 19.74
CA CYS A 100 -4.76 20.77 19.81
C CYS A 100 -4.29 19.39 19.26
N LYS A 101 -2.97 19.11 19.31
CA LYS A 101 -2.32 17.89 18.78
C LYS A 101 -3.08 16.62 19.14
N GLY A 102 -3.50 16.49 20.42
CA GLY A 102 -4.22 15.30 20.88
C GLY A 102 -5.56 15.10 20.19
N LEU A 103 -6.35 16.19 20.07
CA LEU A 103 -7.66 16.14 19.41
C LEU A 103 -7.53 15.78 17.92
N ILE A 104 -6.64 16.46 17.21
CA ILE A 104 -6.42 16.20 15.77
C ILE A 104 -5.95 14.75 15.57
N TYR A 105 -5.07 14.24 16.44
CA TYR A 105 -4.59 12.86 16.33
C TYR A 105 -5.71 11.84 16.60
N VAL A 106 -6.58 12.11 17.57
CA VAL A 106 -7.76 11.27 17.82
C VAL A 106 -8.69 11.23 16.61
N LEU A 107 -8.87 12.35 15.89
CA LEU A 107 -9.66 12.36 14.66
C LEU A 107 -9.09 11.44 13.58
N PHE A 108 -7.75 11.38 13.43
CA PHE A 108 -7.13 10.39 12.53
C PHE A 108 -7.39 8.95 12.99
N LEU A 109 -7.29 8.67 14.30
CA LEU A 109 -7.58 7.34 14.82
C LEU A 109 -9.05 6.94 14.61
N VAL A 110 -9.98 7.86 14.82
CA VAL A 110 -11.41 7.63 14.51
C VAL A 110 -11.61 7.38 13.03
N GLY A 111 -10.93 8.13 12.16
CA GLY A 111 -10.96 7.89 10.70
C GLY A 111 -10.55 6.48 10.30
N LEU A 112 -9.63 5.84 11.04
CA LEU A 112 -9.22 4.46 10.79
C LEU A 112 -10.26 3.40 11.17
N THR A 113 -11.24 3.77 12.01
CA THR A 113 -12.30 2.83 12.44
C THR A 113 -13.50 2.80 11.50
N ILE A 114 -13.59 3.77 10.58
CA ILE A 114 -14.72 3.87 9.65
C ILE A 114 -14.51 2.85 8.52
N PRO A 115 -15.43 1.91 8.29
CA PRO A 115 -15.35 0.99 7.17
C PRO A 115 -15.41 1.75 5.84
N PHE A 116 -14.52 1.39 4.90
CA PHE A 116 -14.45 2.04 3.58
C PHE A 116 -15.79 2.01 2.84
N GLU A 117 -16.51 0.90 2.93
CA GLU A 117 -17.80 0.68 2.27
C GLU A 117 -18.85 1.74 2.68
N THR A 118 -18.77 2.19 3.92
CA THR A 118 -19.69 3.23 4.44
C THR A 118 -19.41 4.59 3.80
N LEU A 119 -18.18 4.84 3.37
CA LEU A 119 -17.76 6.11 2.80
C LEU A 119 -18.04 6.22 1.29
N VAL A 120 -18.29 5.11 0.58
CA VAL A 120 -18.47 5.10 -0.87
C VAL A 120 -19.61 6.03 -1.32
N THR A 121 -20.77 5.93 -0.67
CA THR A 121 -21.94 6.73 -1.04
C THR A 121 -21.75 8.23 -0.77
N PRO A 122 -21.30 8.67 0.43
CA PRO A 122 -20.98 10.09 0.65
C PRO A 122 -19.93 10.62 -0.32
N LEU A 123 -18.84 9.87 -0.56
CA LEU A 123 -17.79 10.28 -1.49
C LEU A 123 -18.30 10.45 -2.92
N TYR A 124 -19.21 9.58 -3.37
CA TYR A 124 -19.84 9.74 -4.68
C TYR A 124 -20.58 11.08 -4.81
N TYR A 125 -21.39 11.45 -3.79
CA TYR A 125 -22.11 12.72 -3.81
C TYR A 125 -21.17 13.93 -3.73
N GLU A 126 -20.13 13.86 -2.92
CA GLU A 126 -19.09 14.91 -2.84
C GLU A 126 -18.40 15.12 -4.19
N ILE A 127 -17.91 14.06 -4.80
CA ILE A 127 -17.23 14.08 -6.10
C ILE A 127 -18.20 14.56 -7.21
N SER A 128 -19.47 14.13 -7.14
CA SER A 128 -20.52 14.58 -8.06
C SER A 128 -20.79 16.08 -7.90
N GLY A 129 -20.90 16.57 -6.66
CA GLY A 129 -21.08 17.99 -6.36
C GLY A 129 -19.91 18.86 -6.83
N MET A 130 -18.68 18.31 -6.86
CA MET A 130 -17.50 18.97 -7.41
C MET A 130 -17.43 18.93 -8.95
N GLY A 131 -18.34 18.21 -9.62
CA GLY A 131 -18.31 18.04 -11.09
C GLY A 131 -17.15 17.18 -11.59
N LEU A 132 -16.57 16.34 -10.73
CA LEU A 132 -15.38 15.53 -11.04
C LEU A 132 -15.69 14.09 -11.48
N LEU A 133 -16.98 13.71 -11.60
CA LEU A 133 -17.36 12.37 -12.06
C LEU A 133 -16.74 12.07 -13.44
N ASN A 134 -16.38 10.80 -13.65
CA ASN A 134 -15.70 10.31 -14.85
C ASN A 134 -14.32 10.95 -15.13
N THR A 135 -13.69 11.56 -14.12
CA THR A 135 -12.31 12.02 -14.19
C THR A 135 -11.40 11.19 -13.30
N ARG A 136 -10.08 11.22 -13.55
CA ARG A 136 -9.08 10.57 -12.69
C ARG A 136 -9.03 11.19 -11.29
N LEU A 137 -9.35 12.48 -11.17
CA LEU A 137 -9.40 13.19 -9.89
C LEU A 137 -10.48 12.61 -8.96
N ALA A 138 -11.56 12.06 -9.53
CA ALA A 138 -12.61 11.38 -8.77
C ALA A 138 -12.08 10.19 -7.94
N LEU A 139 -10.97 9.58 -8.33
CA LEU A 139 -10.32 8.50 -7.61
C LEU A 139 -9.10 8.99 -6.83
N ILE A 140 -8.29 9.88 -7.41
CA ILE A 140 -7.05 10.38 -6.80
C ILE A 140 -7.32 11.05 -5.45
N LEU A 141 -8.30 11.96 -5.39
CA LEU A 141 -8.58 12.73 -4.17
C LEU A 141 -9.05 11.86 -3.01
N PRO A 142 -10.05 10.97 -3.18
CA PRO A 142 -10.43 10.04 -2.12
C PRO A 142 -9.32 9.09 -1.71
N LEU A 143 -8.56 8.53 -2.66
CA LEU A 143 -7.47 7.61 -2.35
C LEU A 143 -6.37 8.27 -1.51
N ILE A 144 -6.02 9.52 -1.80
CA ILE A 144 -5.08 10.28 -0.95
C ILE A 144 -5.70 10.48 0.44
N GLY A 145 -6.92 11.00 0.52
CA GLY A 145 -7.59 11.31 1.78
C GLY A 145 -7.74 10.10 2.70
N LEU A 146 -8.13 8.96 2.16
CA LEU A 146 -8.37 7.72 2.92
C LEU A 146 -7.06 7.08 3.43
N ASN A 147 -5.93 7.28 2.73
CA ASN A 147 -4.64 6.76 3.19
C ASN A 147 -3.92 7.68 4.19
N ILE A 148 -4.28 8.97 4.28
CA ILE A 148 -3.64 9.93 5.20
C ILE A 148 -3.74 9.51 6.67
N PRO A 149 -4.89 9.10 7.23
CA PRO A 149 -4.98 8.72 8.64
C PRO A 149 -3.99 7.63 9.02
N PHE A 150 -3.94 6.55 8.25
CA PHE A 150 -3.00 5.46 8.48
C PHE A 150 -1.54 5.92 8.34
N GLY A 151 -1.23 6.64 7.26
CA GLY A 151 0.13 7.09 6.99
C GLY A 151 0.67 8.06 8.03
N ILE A 152 -0.17 8.96 8.58
CA ILE A 152 0.23 9.87 9.68
C ILE A 152 0.52 9.09 10.95
N VAL A 153 -0.34 8.13 11.34
CA VAL A 153 -0.14 7.29 12.52
C VAL A 153 1.16 6.48 12.37
N TRP A 154 1.38 5.88 11.21
CA TRP A 154 2.57 5.10 10.87
C TRP A 154 3.85 5.94 10.96
N MET A 155 3.90 7.08 10.26
CA MET A 155 5.09 7.93 10.22
C MET A 155 5.36 8.62 11.56
N ARG A 156 4.32 9.03 12.28
CA ARG A 156 4.47 9.56 13.64
C ARG A 156 5.15 8.55 14.55
N SER A 157 4.67 7.29 14.56
CA SER A 157 5.27 6.22 15.38
C SER A 157 6.75 6.01 15.02
N CYS A 158 7.10 6.07 13.74
CA CYS A 158 8.49 5.98 13.30
C CYS A 158 9.34 7.13 13.86
N PHE A 159 8.89 8.39 13.72
CA PHE A 159 9.65 9.55 14.19
C PHE A 159 9.71 9.65 15.72
N GLU A 160 8.72 9.16 16.46
CA GLU A 160 8.74 9.13 17.93
C GLU A 160 9.75 8.11 18.50
N GLN A 161 10.07 7.06 17.74
CA GLN A 161 11.04 6.03 18.13
C GLN A 161 12.50 6.41 17.84
N MET A 162 12.74 7.53 17.16
CA MET A 162 14.10 7.96 16.86
C MET A 162 14.85 8.43 18.12
N PRO A 163 16.16 8.13 18.22
CA PRO A 163 16.97 8.56 19.35
C PRO A 163 16.95 10.09 19.50
N ARG A 164 16.61 10.58 20.69
CA ARG A 164 16.55 12.01 20.98
C ARG A 164 17.92 12.69 20.89
N ASP A 165 18.97 11.95 21.24
CA ASP A 165 20.36 12.45 21.20
C ASP A 165 20.74 12.99 19.80
N LEU A 166 20.25 12.37 18.72
CA LEU A 166 20.50 12.86 17.36
C LEU A 166 19.81 14.20 17.07
N ILE A 167 18.63 14.40 17.64
CA ILE A 167 17.85 15.63 17.47
C ILE A 167 18.46 16.76 18.31
N GLU A 168 18.90 16.44 19.52
CA GLU A 168 19.56 17.37 20.44
C GLU A 168 20.92 17.80 19.88
N ALA A 169 21.74 16.86 19.39
CA ALA A 169 23.00 17.17 18.70
C ALA A 169 22.81 18.12 17.52
N ALA A 170 21.82 17.84 16.66
CA ALA A 170 21.48 18.73 15.54
C ALA A 170 21.07 20.14 16.02
N SER A 171 20.36 20.23 17.13
CA SER A 171 19.96 21.52 17.71
C SER A 171 21.17 22.30 18.25
N ILE A 172 22.14 21.62 18.86
CA ILE A 172 23.41 22.22 19.32
C ILE A 172 24.21 22.76 18.12
N ASP A 173 24.20 22.03 17.00
CA ASP A 173 24.84 22.45 15.73
C ASP A 173 24.04 23.55 15.00
N GLY A 174 22.97 24.09 15.61
CA GLY A 174 22.19 25.20 15.06
C GLY A 174 21.25 24.77 13.91
N ALA A 175 20.98 23.46 13.75
CA ALA A 175 20.03 22.99 12.74
C ALA A 175 18.58 23.28 13.15
N GLY A 176 17.88 24.07 12.35
CA GLY A 176 16.44 24.27 12.51
C GLY A 176 15.62 23.02 12.13
N HIS A 177 14.34 23.01 12.48
CA HIS A 177 13.43 21.86 12.29
C HIS A 177 13.43 21.27 10.88
N LEU A 178 13.43 22.11 9.84
CA LEU A 178 13.41 21.65 8.45
C LEU A 178 14.74 20.95 8.07
N ARG A 179 15.88 21.50 8.55
CA ARG A 179 17.18 20.88 8.31
C ARG A 179 17.31 19.55 9.04
N THR A 180 16.89 19.49 10.30
CA THR A 180 16.84 18.26 11.10
C THR A 180 15.95 17.20 10.44
N PHE A 181 14.76 17.60 9.97
CA PHE A 181 13.86 16.70 9.24
C PHE A 181 14.53 16.13 7.99
N ARG A 182 15.01 17.02 7.09
CA ARG A 182 15.50 16.61 5.76
C ARG A 182 16.83 15.86 5.82
N SER A 183 17.75 16.27 6.71
CA SER A 183 19.14 15.77 6.71
C SER A 183 19.37 14.63 7.69
N ILE A 184 18.49 14.45 8.69
CA ILE A 184 18.67 13.43 9.73
C ILE A 184 17.47 12.48 9.77
N GLN A 185 16.27 12.99 10.04
CA GLN A 185 15.15 12.13 10.33
C GLN A 185 14.56 11.46 9.09
N LEU A 186 14.45 12.19 7.97
CA LEU A 186 13.93 11.64 6.72
C LEU A 186 14.80 10.48 6.17
N PRO A 187 16.15 10.60 6.11
CA PRO A 187 17.00 9.48 5.73
C PRO A 187 16.88 8.26 6.66
N LEU A 188 16.81 8.48 7.96
CA LEU A 188 16.61 7.41 8.94
C LEU A 188 15.24 6.76 8.82
N ALA A 189 14.22 7.51 8.39
CA ALA A 189 12.87 7.01 8.16
C ALA A 189 12.68 6.26 6.83
N LEU A 190 13.67 6.20 5.94
CA LEU A 190 13.55 5.58 4.61
C LEU A 190 12.93 4.16 4.64
N PRO A 191 13.29 3.27 5.58
CA PRO A 191 12.64 1.95 5.64
C PRO A 191 11.13 2.05 5.92
N ALA A 192 10.71 2.93 6.83
CA ALA A 192 9.29 3.14 7.16
C ALA A 192 8.54 3.84 6.02
N ILE A 193 9.18 4.78 5.33
CA ILE A 193 8.66 5.47 4.15
C ILE A 193 8.47 4.47 3.00
N SER A 194 9.44 3.59 2.77
CA SER A 194 9.36 2.56 1.74
C SER A 194 8.21 1.58 2.03
N ALA A 195 8.06 1.17 3.28
CA ALA A 195 6.94 0.31 3.69
C ALA A 195 5.58 1.00 3.49
N LEU A 196 5.46 2.28 3.90
CA LEU A 196 4.25 3.07 3.64
C LEU A 196 3.96 3.19 2.14
N GLY A 197 4.99 3.44 1.34
CA GLY A 197 4.88 3.51 -0.12
C GLY A 197 4.37 2.21 -0.73
N ILE A 198 4.89 1.06 -0.30
CA ILE A 198 4.45 -0.27 -0.77
C ILE A 198 2.99 -0.53 -0.36
N LEU A 199 2.61 -0.25 0.88
CA LEU A 199 1.24 -0.44 1.35
C LEU A 199 0.25 0.46 0.59
N THR A 200 0.61 1.73 0.38
CA THR A 200 -0.22 2.66 -0.42
C THR A 200 -0.29 2.23 -1.88
N PHE A 201 0.81 1.74 -2.45
CA PHE A 201 0.83 1.18 -3.80
C PHE A 201 -0.18 0.02 -3.92
N LEU A 202 -0.11 -0.97 -3.02
CA LEU A 202 -1.02 -2.11 -3.03
C LEU A 202 -2.49 -1.68 -2.87
N ALA A 203 -2.77 -0.69 -2.02
CA ALA A 203 -4.11 -0.15 -1.84
C ALA A 203 -4.63 0.64 -3.06
N THR A 204 -3.74 1.23 -3.85
CA THR A 204 -4.09 2.10 -4.98
C THR A 204 -4.15 1.35 -6.31
N TRP A 205 -3.32 0.31 -6.48
CA TRP A 205 -3.17 -0.46 -7.72
C TRP A 205 -4.39 -1.30 -8.07
N ASN A 206 -5.21 -1.63 -7.11
CA ASN A 206 -6.35 -2.55 -7.24
C ASN A 206 -7.48 -2.03 -8.14
#